data_a8c228f732600a8778a8cce28ee1b46e
#
_entry.id   a8c228f732600a8778a8cce28ee1b46e
#
_cell.length_a   1.000
_cell.length_b   1.000
_cell.length_c   1.000
_cell.angle_alpha   90.00
_cell.angle_beta   90.00
_cell.angle_gamma   90.00
#
_symmetry.space_group_name_H-M   'P 1'
#
loop_
_entity.id
_entity.type
_entity.pdbx_description
1 polymer ?
#
loop_
_entity_poly.entity_id
_entity_poly.type
_entity_poly.pdbx_seq_one_letter_code
_entity_poly.pdbx_strand_id
1 'polypeptide(L)'
;MGASVDKARLGAIGENMVVAQLLQQGWDAICANLSIRNCKAIDVVCVHPDTRKTVLVQVKTIVGNSFPIGFTLEETMTSLMKPKVVGPWVFVQALGQKENMTFRYFIVPPSEFIKLSNDSNDWYINKWNRQKTISLK
;
A
#
# COMPACT_ATOMS: atom_id res chain seq x y z
N MET A 1 -21.95 -16.19 -6.07
CA MET A 1 -20.93 -15.19 -5.72
C MET A 1 -21.18 -14.70 -4.30
N GLY A 2 -20.23 -14.90 -3.42
CA GLY A 2 -20.35 -14.38 -2.07
C GLY A 2 -20.42 -12.86 -2.05
N ALA A 3 -21.00 -12.27 -0.98
CA ALA A 3 -21.02 -10.83 -0.81
C ALA A 3 -19.58 -10.29 -0.80
N SER A 4 -19.32 -9.21 -1.52
CA SER A 4 -18.03 -8.56 -1.52
C SER A 4 -17.76 -7.92 -0.16
N VAL A 5 -16.51 -7.92 0.27
CA VAL A 5 -16.08 -7.16 1.44
C VAL A 5 -16.05 -5.69 1.06
N ASP A 6 -16.63 -4.82 1.89
CA ASP A 6 -16.58 -3.39 1.64
C ASP A 6 -15.14 -2.86 1.71
N LYS A 7 -14.91 -1.70 1.07
CA LYS A 7 -13.56 -1.14 0.96
C LYS A 7 -12.90 -0.85 2.31
N ALA A 8 -13.68 -0.38 3.28
CA ALA A 8 -13.14 -0.05 4.59
C ALA A 8 -12.66 -1.31 5.32
N ARG A 9 -13.47 -2.38 5.27
CA ARG A 9 -13.11 -3.67 5.86
C ARG A 9 -11.93 -4.30 5.14
N LEU A 10 -11.91 -4.24 3.81
CA LEU A 10 -10.81 -4.78 3.02
C LEU A 10 -9.49 -4.07 3.38
N GLY A 11 -9.51 -2.75 3.49
CA GLY A 11 -8.36 -1.97 3.92
C GLY A 11 -7.88 -2.38 5.31
N ALA A 12 -8.80 -2.50 6.26
CA ALA A 12 -8.49 -2.94 7.62
C ALA A 12 -7.89 -4.36 7.65
N ILE A 13 -8.45 -5.27 6.88
CA ILE A 13 -7.92 -6.63 6.75
C ILE A 13 -6.47 -6.59 6.26
N GLY A 14 -6.21 -5.84 5.19
CA GLY A 14 -4.86 -5.75 4.63
C GLY A 14 -3.85 -5.17 5.60
N GLU A 15 -4.19 -4.09 6.29
CA GLU A 15 -3.34 -3.48 7.30
C GLU A 15 -3.02 -4.46 8.44
N ASN A 16 -4.03 -5.15 8.95
CA ASN A 16 -3.85 -6.14 10.02
C ASN A 16 -3.04 -7.34 9.56
N MET A 17 -3.21 -7.77 8.32
CA MET A 17 -2.43 -8.87 7.75
C MET A 17 -0.95 -8.48 7.60
N VAL A 18 -0.66 -7.25 7.23
CA VAL A 18 0.72 -6.74 7.17
C VAL A 18 1.34 -6.72 8.58
N VAL A 19 0.60 -6.25 9.58
CA VAL A 19 1.07 -6.29 10.98
C VAL A 19 1.38 -7.74 11.38
N ALA A 20 0.50 -8.68 11.08
CA ALA A 20 0.72 -10.09 11.40
C ALA A 20 1.98 -10.64 10.72
N GLN A 21 2.21 -10.32 9.46
CA GLN A 21 3.40 -10.74 8.73
C GLN A 21 4.68 -10.16 9.34
N LEU A 22 4.67 -8.90 9.71
CA LEU A 22 5.82 -8.25 10.35
C LEU A 22 6.13 -8.88 11.71
N LEU A 23 5.10 -9.16 12.51
CA LEU A 23 5.26 -9.86 13.79
C LEU A 23 5.87 -11.24 13.60
N GLN A 24 5.42 -12.00 12.60
CA GLN A 24 5.98 -13.32 12.28
C GLN A 24 7.46 -13.25 11.89
N GLN A 25 7.87 -12.15 11.29
CA GLN A 25 9.26 -11.93 10.89
C GLN A 25 10.14 -11.34 12.00
N GLY A 26 9.56 -11.14 13.19
CA GLY A 26 10.32 -10.66 14.35
C GLY A 26 10.34 -9.15 14.53
N TRP A 27 9.54 -8.40 13.77
CA TRP A 27 9.36 -6.97 13.97
C TRP A 27 8.24 -6.72 14.97
N ASP A 28 8.37 -5.67 15.77
CA ASP A 28 7.24 -5.10 16.50
C ASP A 28 6.47 -4.19 15.56
N ALA A 29 5.16 -4.37 15.47
CA ALA A 29 4.35 -3.62 14.49
C ALA A 29 2.98 -3.25 15.08
N ILE A 30 2.52 -2.05 14.74
CA ILE A 30 1.20 -1.54 15.12
C ILE A 30 0.55 -0.81 13.95
N CYS A 31 -0.79 -0.78 13.94
CA CYS A 31 -1.54 0.08 13.03
C CYS A 31 -1.46 1.54 13.50
N ALA A 32 -1.12 2.45 12.60
CA ALA A 32 -1.00 3.86 12.91
C ALA A 32 -2.34 4.57 13.11
N ASN A 33 -3.43 3.98 12.60
CA ASN A 33 -4.76 4.58 12.61
C ASN A 33 -5.59 4.28 13.88
N LEU A 34 -4.95 3.82 14.94
CA LEU A 34 -5.64 3.49 16.20
C LEU A 34 -6.13 4.74 16.94
N SER A 35 -5.35 5.81 16.93
CA SER A 35 -5.67 7.04 17.66
C SER A 35 -6.13 8.17 16.75
N ILE A 36 -5.56 8.25 15.55
CA ILE A 36 -5.89 9.29 14.58
C ILE A 36 -6.40 8.59 13.31
N ARG A 37 -7.66 8.83 12.98
CA ARG A 37 -8.23 8.31 11.74
C ARG A 37 -7.55 8.94 10.54
N ASN A 38 -7.33 8.13 9.51
CA ASN A 38 -6.73 8.59 8.24
C ASN A 38 -5.38 9.28 8.44
N CYS A 39 -4.52 8.68 9.26
CA CYS A 39 -3.14 9.11 9.34
C CYS A 39 -2.53 9.05 7.94
N LYS A 40 -2.22 10.22 7.37
CA LYS A 40 -1.77 10.30 5.99
C LYS A 40 -0.39 9.67 5.84
N ALA A 41 -0.22 8.93 4.77
CA ALA A 41 1.04 8.31 4.35
C ALA A 41 1.60 7.23 5.28
N ILE A 42 0.91 6.90 6.38
CA ILE A 42 1.35 5.87 7.31
C ILE A 42 0.16 5.02 7.73
N ASP A 43 0.22 3.73 7.47
CA ASP A 43 -0.80 2.79 7.95
C ASP A 43 -0.26 1.87 9.03
N VAL A 44 1.02 1.52 8.96
CA VAL A 44 1.68 0.63 9.92
C VAL A 44 3.03 1.23 10.31
N VAL A 45 3.32 1.18 11.60
CA VAL A 45 4.65 1.50 12.13
C VAL A 45 5.27 0.21 12.64
N CYS A 46 6.49 -0.09 12.21
CA CYS A 46 7.21 -1.24 12.71
C CYS A 46 8.62 -0.88 13.18
N VAL A 47 9.08 -1.58 14.20
CA VAL A 47 10.39 -1.36 14.83
C VAL A 47 11.08 -2.71 14.96
N HIS A 48 12.33 -2.77 14.51
CA HIS A 48 13.14 -3.95 14.74
C HIS A 48 13.60 -3.97 16.21
N PRO A 49 13.31 -5.02 16.98
CA PRO A 49 13.54 -5.00 18.42
C PRO A 49 15.04 -4.91 18.79
N ASP A 50 15.93 -5.46 17.99
CA ASP A 50 17.35 -5.48 18.29
C ASP A 50 18.07 -4.21 17.80
N THR A 51 17.82 -3.82 16.55
CA THR A 51 18.50 -2.68 15.93
C THR A 51 17.83 -1.34 16.20
N ARG A 52 16.57 -1.36 16.70
CA ARG A 52 15.70 -0.18 16.88
C ARG A 52 15.38 0.55 15.60
N LYS A 53 15.67 -0.04 14.44
CA LYS A 53 15.29 0.53 13.16
C LYS A 53 13.78 0.64 13.08
N THR A 54 13.29 1.84 12.79
CA THR A 54 11.86 2.14 12.63
C THR A 54 11.53 2.31 11.16
N VAL A 55 10.44 1.67 10.72
CA VAL A 55 9.95 1.78 9.34
C VAL A 55 8.48 2.17 9.35
N LEU A 56 8.15 3.17 8.54
CA LEU A 56 6.78 3.65 8.35
C LEU A 56 6.25 3.05 7.06
N VAL A 57 5.16 2.31 7.13
CA VAL A 57 4.64 1.50 6.02
C VAL A 57 3.27 2.03 5.58
N GLN A 58 3.11 2.20 4.28
CA GLN A 58 1.82 2.45 3.65
C GLN A 58 1.29 1.13 3.09
N VAL A 59 0.02 0.84 3.33
CA VAL A 59 -0.62 -0.39 2.87
C VAL A 59 -1.74 -0.06 1.90
N LYS A 60 -1.78 -0.75 0.78
CA LYS A 60 -2.88 -0.70 -0.19
C LYS A 60 -3.39 -2.10 -0.42
N THR A 61 -4.69 -2.30 -0.25
CA THR A 61 -5.31 -3.62 -0.38
C THR A 61 -6.37 -3.60 -1.48
N ILE A 62 -6.33 -4.59 -2.36
CA ILE A 62 -7.32 -4.74 -3.43
C ILE A 62 -7.68 -6.20 -3.66
N VAL A 63 -8.73 -6.40 -4.43
CA VAL A 63 -9.18 -7.72 -4.92
C VAL A 63 -8.75 -7.97 -6.36
N GLY A 64 -8.36 -6.97 -7.10
CA GLY A 64 -7.97 -7.08 -8.52
C GLY A 64 -6.47 -7.05 -8.74
N ASN A 65 -6.07 -6.56 -9.90
CA ASN A 65 -4.67 -6.49 -10.33
C ASN A 65 -4.12 -5.06 -10.40
N SER A 66 -4.93 -4.05 -10.07
CA SER A 66 -4.52 -2.65 -10.16
C SER A 66 -4.74 -1.95 -8.85
N PHE A 67 -3.74 -1.21 -8.40
CA PHE A 67 -3.80 -0.44 -7.17
C PHE A 67 -3.91 1.05 -7.47
N PRO A 68 -4.97 1.74 -6.99
CA PRO A 68 -5.00 3.20 -7.00
C PRO A 68 -3.98 3.72 -5.99
N ILE A 69 -3.13 4.63 -6.41
CA ILE A 69 -2.01 5.11 -5.58
C ILE A 69 -2.31 6.41 -4.82
N GLY A 70 -3.40 7.08 -5.16
CA GLY A 70 -3.85 8.27 -4.43
C GLY A 70 -3.07 9.56 -4.71
N PHE A 71 -2.16 9.55 -5.68
CA PHE A 71 -1.43 10.74 -6.11
C PHE A 71 -2.02 11.32 -7.39
N THR A 72 -1.99 12.64 -7.50
CA THR A 72 -2.43 13.32 -8.72
C THR A 72 -1.39 13.16 -9.83
N LEU A 73 -1.83 13.40 -11.08
CA LEU A 73 -0.93 13.41 -12.23
C LEU A 73 0.22 14.39 -12.03
N GLU A 74 -0.11 15.59 -11.56
CA GLU A 74 0.88 16.63 -11.29
C GLU A 74 1.91 16.20 -10.26
N GLU A 75 1.47 15.61 -9.14
CA GLU A 75 2.34 15.15 -8.07
C GLU A 75 3.36 14.10 -8.56
N THR A 76 2.95 13.21 -9.46
CA THR A 76 3.85 12.18 -10.01
C THR A 76 4.79 12.71 -11.09
N MET A 77 4.44 13.80 -11.75
CA MET A 77 5.30 14.44 -12.75
C MET A 77 6.37 15.36 -12.16
N THR A 78 6.22 15.73 -10.90
CA THR A 78 7.11 16.65 -10.20
C THR A 78 7.78 15.93 -9.03
N SER A 79 8.70 16.59 -8.35
CA SER A 79 9.32 16.06 -7.14
C SER A 79 8.39 16.12 -5.90
N LEU A 80 7.17 16.61 -6.04
CA LEU A 80 6.22 16.76 -4.93
C LEU A 80 5.82 15.43 -4.29
N MET A 81 5.92 14.34 -5.04
CA MET A 81 5.60 13.01 -4.53
C MET A 81 6.62 12.51 -3.50
N LYS A 82 7.90 12.86 -3.66
CA LYS A 82 8.97 12.39 -2.76
C LYS A 82 8.71 12.68 -1.28
N PRO A 83 8.31 13.90 -0.88
CA PRO A 83 8.02 14.20 0.53
C PRO A 83 6.82 13.44 1.08
N LYS A 84 5.93 12.94 0.22
CA LYS A 84 4.72 12.21 0.60
C LYS A 84 4.96 10.71 0.72
N VAL A 85 6.07 10.21 0.20
CA VAL A 85 6.45 8.80 0.28
C VAL A 85 7.46 8.65 1.41
N VAL A 86 6.96 8.40 2.62
CA VAL A 86 7.78 8.39 3.85
C VAL A 86 8.39 7.03 4.17
N GLY A 87 7.98 5.99 3.48
CA GLY A 87 8.47 4.62 3.71
C GLY A 87 8.02 3.68 2.61
N PRO A 88 8.29 2.39 2.75
CA PRO A 88 7.88 1.40 1.75
C PRO A 88 6.35 1.30 1.67
N TRP A 89 5.88 0.93 0.50
CA TRP A 89 4.50 0.55 0.27
C TRP A 89 4.38 -0.96 0.23
N VAL A 90 3.38 -1.49 0.90
CA VAL A 90 3.02 -2.89 0.80
C VAL A 90 1.67 -2.97 0.09
N PHE A 91 1.69 -3.57 -1.08
CA PHE A 91 0.48 -3.86 -1.84
C PHE A 91 0.00 -5.25 -1.45
N VAL A 92 -1.23 -5.32 -0.96
CA VAL A 92 -1.86 -6.56 -0.52
C VAL A 92 -2.95 -6.91 -1.53
N GLN A 93 -2.76 -8.03 -2.21
CA GLN A 93 -3.76 -8.57 -3.14
C GLN A 93 -4.53 -9.68 -2.43
N ALA A 94 -5.81 -9.44 -2.21
CA ALA A 94 -6.70 -10.44 -1.64
C ALA A 94 -7.22 -11.37 -2.75
N LEU A 95 -7.07 -12.66 -2.53
CA LEU A 95 -7.44 -13.71 -3.49
C LEU A 95 -8.46 -14.65 -2.84
N GLY A 96 -9.37 -15.17 -3.67
CA GLY A 96 -10.40 -16.09 -3.21
C GLY A 96 -11.66 -15.37 -2.76
N GLN A 97 -12.49 -16.10 -2.04
CA GLN A 97 -13.78 -15.61 -1.56
C GLN A 97 -13.69 -15.14 -0.11
N LYS A 98 -14.71 -14.37 0.30
CA LYS A 98 -14.79 -13.71 1.60
C LYS A 98 -14.34 -14.58 2.79
N GLU A 99 -14.74 -15.83 2.81
CA GLU A 99 -14.48 -16.74 3.93
C GLU A 99 -13.17 -17.52 3.81
N ASN A 100 -12.59 -17.53 2.61
CA ASN A 100 -11.37 -18.26 2.28
C ASN A 100 -10.35 -17.38 1.58
N MET A 101 -10.24 -16.13 2.02
CA MET A 101 -9.28 -15.22 1.45
C MET A 101 -7.86 -15.62 1.75
N THR A 102 -7.03 -15.59 0.71
CA THR A 102 -5.58 -15.65 0.84
C THR A 102 -4.99 -14.34 0.34
N PHE A 103 -3.74 -14.06 0.69
CA PHE A 103 -3.14 -12.77 0.43
C PHE A 103 -1.77 -12.92 -0.20
N ARG A 104 -1.50 -12.05 -1.18
CA ARG A 104 -0.16 -11.88 -1.73
C ARG A 104 0.33 -10.49 -1.38
N TYR A 105 1.61 -10.40 -1.05
CA TYR A 105 2.23 -9.16 -0.60
C TYR A 105 3.32 -8.74 -1.58
N PHE A 106 3.29 -7.46 -1.96
CA PHE A 106 4.31 -6.87 -2.82
C PHE A 106 4.90 -5.69 -2.08
N ILE A 107 6.15 -5.82 -1.67
CA ILE A 107 6.84 -4.78 -0.92
C ILE A 107 7.59 -3.90 -1.91
N VAL A 108 7.26 -2.62 -1.92
CA VAL A 108 7.85 -1.66 -2.85
C VAL A 108 8.58 -0.59 -2.05
N PRO A 109 9.92 -0.55 -2.13
CA PRO A 109 10.69 0.52 -1.48
C PRO A 109 10.30 1.91 -2.01
N PRO A 110 10.51 2.99 -1.25
CA PRO A 110 10.11 4.33 -1.67
C PRO A 110 10.64 4.75 -3.04
N SER A 111 11.90 4.46 -3.33
CA SER A 111 12.51 4.78 -4.63
C SER A 111 11.84 4.05 -5.78
N GLU A 112 11.55 2.76 -5.59
CA GLU A 112 10.87 1.94 -6.59
C GLU A 112 9.41 2.39 -6.79
N PHE A 113 8.72 2.77 -5.71
CA PHE A 113 7.36 3.28 -5.79
C PHE A 113 7.30 4.56 -6.64
N ILE A 114 8.22 5.48 -6.41
CA ILE A 114 8.30 6.73 -7.18
C ILE A 114 8.55 6.44 -8.66
N LYS A 115 9.47 5.54 -8.96
CA LYS A 115 9.77 5.12 -10.32
C LYS A 115 8.56 4.48 -11.00
N LEU A 116 7.91 3.53 -10.35
CA LEU A 116 6.71 2.87 -10.88
C LEU A 116 5.58 3.86 -11.14
N SER A 117 5.41 4.83 -10.26
CA SER A 117 4.39 5.86 -10.42
C SER A 117 4.69 6.77 -11.60
N ASN A 118 5.95 7.13 -11.81
CA ASN A 118 6.36 7.92 -12.97
C ASN A 118 6.18 7.14 -14.27
N ASP A 119 6.56 5.88 -14.31
CA ASP A 119 6.39 5.00 -15.47
C ASP A 119 4.90 4.84 -15.81
N SER A 120 4.05 4.61 -14.81
CA SER A 120 2.60 4.53 -14.99
C SER A 120 2.03 5.85 -15.50
N ASN A 121 2.54 6.98 -15.00
CA ASN A 121 2.11 8.30 -15.41
C ASN A 121 2.41 8.55 -16.89
N ASP A 122 3.61 8.23 -17.32
CA ASP A 122 4.01 8.36 -18.73
C ASP A 122 3.10 7.52 -19.63
N TRP A 123 2.79 6.30 -19.22
CA TRP A 123 1.89 5.44 -19.96
C TRP A 123 0.49 6.04 -20.07
N TYR A 124 -0.05 6.58 -18.97
CA TYR A 124 -1.38 7.19 -18.96
C TYR A 124 -1.45 8.47 -19.80
N ILE A 125 -0.42 9.27 -19.80
CA ILE A 125 -0.33 10.44 -20.65
C ILE A 125 -0.46 10.02 -22.11
N ASN A 126 0.30 9.01 -22.53
CA ASN A 126 0.31 8.51 -23.89
C ASN A 126 -1.02 7.87 -24.30
N LYS A 127 -1.78 7.34 -23.35
CA LYS A 127 -3.07 6.67 -23.59
C LYS A 127 -4.28 7.52 -23.26
N TRP A 128 -4.10 8.79 -22.94
CA TRP A 128 -5.19 9.71 -22.58
C TRP A 128 -5.96 9.28 -21.33
N ASN A 129 -5.39 8.46 -20.47
CA ASN A 129 -6.01 7.99 -19.23
C ASN A 129 -5.51 8.84 -18.06
N ARG A 130 -6.44 9.33 -17.22
CA ARG A 130 -6.12 10.18 -16.06
C ARG A 130 -6.09 9.44 -14.74
N GLN A 131 -6.43 8.17 -14.70
CA GLN A 131 -6.40 7.39 -13.46
C GLN A 131 -4.96 6.94 -13.16
N LYS A 132 -4.57 7.08 -11.89
CA LYS A 132 -3.29 6.61 -11.41
C LYS A 132 -3.41 5.25 -10.77
N THR A 133 -2.89 4.24 -11.43
CA THR A 133 -2.87 2.87 -10.94
C THR A 133 -1.52 2.22 -11.20
N ILE A 134 -1.21 1.21 -10.39
CA ILE A 134 -0.08 0.31 -10.62
C ILE A 134 -0.65 -1.07 -10.87
N SER A 135 -0.35 -1.64 -12.04
CA SER A 135 -0.78 -3.00 -12.37
C SER A 135 0.22 -4.01 -11.83
N LEU A 136 -0.31 -5.05 -11.21
CA LEU A 136 0.46 -6.20 -10.79
C LEU A 136 0.40 -7.26 -11.89
N LYS A 137 1.54 -7.71 -12.33
CA LYS A 137 1.63 -8.78 -13.31
C LYS A 137 2.40 -9.97 -12.76
#